data_47b2adc922671eb3f2003dc9b5f46658
#
_entry.id   47b2adc922671eb3f2003dc9b5f46658
#
_cell.length_a   1.000
_cell.length_b   1.000
_cell.length_c   1.000
_cell.angle_alpha   90.00
_cell.angle_beta   90.00
_cell.angle_gamma   90.00
#
_symmetry.space_group_name_H-M   'P 1'
#
loop_
_entity.id
_entity.type
_entity.pdbx_description
1 polymer ?
#
loop_
_entity_poly.entity_id
_entity_poly.type
_entity_poly.pdbx_seq_one_letter_code
_entity_poly.pdbx_strand_id
1 'polypeptide(L)'
;MRPAIAAALLALVIGVSGCASDNSATTELPACAEGDDGTAANGVILMAQSVPSASWVPCLRTNLPLGWGFHHLDARENISQFWLDSDRDGQMAIEVRFEQFCDTRGTSEIPSDRAGMRRFERVTVTTPRYEGERYYLFHGGCITIAFRLTGESRGEALALATQTIGAISRGDLRAQVNDDSDGRLNLDPSTDEEE
;
A
#
# COMPACT_ATOMS: atom_id res chain seq x y z
N MET A 1 77.04 -2.82 -11.10
CA MET A 1 76.04 -1.73 -10.97
C MET A 1 74.71 -2.25 -11.52
N ARG A 2 73.75 -2.52 -10.66
CA ARG A 2 72.40 -2.94 -11.03
C ARG A 2 71.44 -1.88 -10.53
N PRO A 3 70.56 -1.31 -11.38
CA PRO A 3 69.47 -0.43 -10.89
C PRO A 3 68.27 -1.26 -10.43
N ALA A 4 67.78 -0.94 -9.23
CA ALA A 4 66.55 -1.46 -8.67
C ALA A 4 65.33 -0.75 -9.29
N ILE A 5 64.41 -1.53 -9.85
CA ILE A 5 63.11 -1.04 -10.37
C ILE A 5 62.12 -1.09 -9.21
N ALA A 6 61.70 0.05 -8.72
CA ALA A 6 60.62 0.18 -7.74
C ALA A 6 59.28 0.13 -8.48
N ALA A 7 58.52 -0.94 -8.30
CA ALA A 7 57.15 -1.04 -8.79
C ALA A 7 56.18 -0.39 -7.80
N ALA A 8 55.60 0.74 -8.19
CA ALA A 8 54.53 1.40 -7.44
C ALA A 8 53.16 0.71 -7.76
N LEU A 9 52.61 -0.04 -6.81
CA LEU A 9 51.27 -0.58 -6.87
C LEU A 9 50.28 0.53 -6.53
N LEU A 10 49.62 1.03 -7.55
CA LEU A 10 48.51 1.97 -7.41
C LEU A 10 47.23 1.15 -7.10
N ALA A 11 46.81 1.11 -5.83
CA ALA A 11 45.54 0.48 -5.42
C ALA A 11 44.39 1.40 -5.82
N LEU A 12 43.63 0.99 -6.87
CA LEU A 12 42.42 1.66 -7.31
C LEU A 12 41.27 1.22 -6.38
N VAL A 13 40.94 2.05 -5.40
CA VAL A 13 39.74 1.87 -4.56
C VAL A 13 38.51 2.28 -5.37
N ILE A 14 37.85 1.34 -6.00
CA ILE A 14 36.55 1.55 -6.63
C ILE A 14 35.51 1.61 -5.49
N GLY A 15 35.15 2.83 -5.08
CA GLY A 15 34.03 3.07 -4.20
C GLY A 15 32.73 2.72 -4.91
N VAL A 16 32.17 1.56 -4.61
CA VAL A 16 30.79 1.21 -5.01
C VAL A 16 29.86 2.04 -4.14
N SER A 17 29.50 3.23 -4.61
CA SER A 17 28.37 3.98 -4.06
C SER A 17 27.10 3.22 -4.46
N GLY A 18 26.67 2.25 -3.65
CA GLY A 18 25.36 1.66 -3.75
C GLY A 18 24.34 2.74 -3.39
N CYS A 19 23.68 3.33 -4.40
CA CYS A 19 22.43 4.01 -4.19
C CYS A 19 21.45 2.92 -3.73
N ALA A 20 21.22 2.80 -2.43
CA ALA A 20 20.07 2.12 -1.91
C ALA A 20 18.86 2.96 -2.36
N SER A 21 18.13 2.52 -3.37
CA SER A 21 16.82 3.05 -3.66
C SER A 21 15.89 2.51 -2.56
N ASP A 22 15.35 3.41 -1.72
CA ASP A 22 14.39 3.11 -0.65
C ASP A 22 13.02 2.72 -1.22
N ASN A 23 13.01 1.91 -2.27
CA ASN A 23 11.83 1.46 -2.98
C ASN A 23 11.74 -0.07 -2.91
N SER A 24 10.68 -0.57 -2.30
CA SER A 24 10.38 -2.00 -2.21
C SER A 24 9.14 -2.32 -3.04
N ALA A 25 9.24 -3.29 -3.93
CA ALA A 25 8.14 -3.75 -4.75
C ALA A 25 7.90 -5.26 -4.55
N THR A 26 6.65 -5.68 -4.56
CA THR A 26 6.27 -7.09 -4.47
C THR A 26 5.06 -7.41 -5.34
N THR A 27 5.04 -8.63 -5.87
CA THR A 27 3.89 -9.23 -6.56
C THR A 27 3.10 -10.18 -5.65
N GLU A 28 3.52 -10.31 -4.38
CA GLU A 28 2.78 -11.06 -3.38
C GLU A 28 1.55 -10.25 -2.94
N LEU A 29 0.39 -10.91 -2.88
CA LEU A 29 -0.86 -10.28 -2.45
C LEU A 29 -0.71 -9.75 -1.01
N PRO A 30 -0.98 -8.45 -0.76
CA PRO A 30 -0.98 -7.89 0.59
C PRO A 30 -2.25 -8.31 1.33
N ALA A 31 -2.38 -9.60 1.64
CA ALA A 31 -3.56 -10.18 2.24
C ALA A 31 -3.82 -9.61 3.64
N CYS A 32 -5.10 -9.31 3.93
CA CYS A 32 -5.52 -9.12 5.30
C CYS A 32 -5.38 -10.47 6.03
N ALA A 33 -4.76 -10.48 7.19
CA ALA A 33 -4.83 -11.64 8.06
C ALA A 33 -6.29 -11.77 8.55
N GLU A 34 -6.92 -12.88 8.23
CA GLU A 34 -8.30 -13.18 8.61
C GLU A 34 -8.29 -14.34 9.61
N GLY A 35 -8.92 -14.13 10.79
CA GLY A 35 -9.01 -15.13 11.85
C GLY A 35 -7.78 -15.22 12.76
N ASP A 36 -7.87 -16.08 13.78
CA ASP A 36 -6.84 -16.23 14.81
C ASP A 36 -5.52 -16.87 14.30
N ASP A 37 -5.56 -17.51 13.12
CA ASP A 37 -4.42 -18.18 12.49
C ASP A 37 -3.82 -17.38 11.32
N GLY A 38 -4.28 -16.15 11.09
CA GLY A 38 -3.84 -15.32 9.98
C GLY A 38 -2.46 -14.72 10.23
N THR A 39 -1.49 -14.99 9.35
CA THR A 39 -0.16 -14.38 9.41
C THR A 39 -0.13 -13.03 8.71
N ALA A 40 0.69 -12.10 9.22
CA ALA A 40 0.87 -10.79 8.62
C ALA A 40 1.60 -10.89 7.27
N ALA A 41 0.93 -10.55 6.16
CA ALA A 41 1.56 -10.55 4.84
C ALA A 41 2.66 -9.49 4.73
N ASN A 42 3.79 -9.84 4.11
CA ASN A 42 4.93 -8.94 3.93
C ASN A 42 4.53 -7.61 3.27
N GLY A 43 3.63 -7.64 2.29
CA GLY A 43 3.14 -6.44 1.63
C GLY A 43 2.43 -5.47 2.59
N VAL A 44 1.67 -5.99 3.57
CA VAL A 44 0.99 -5.17 4.60
C VAL A 44 2.01 -4.56 5.55
N ILE A 45 3.04 -5.32 5.94
CA ILE A 45 4.14 -4.82 6.78
C ILE A 45 4.90 -3.71 6.06
N LEU A 46 5.24 -3.89 4.76
CA LEU A 46 5.89 -2.86 3.94
C LEU A 46 5.06 -1.57 3.87
N MET A 47 3.75 -1.68 3.67
CA MET A 47 2.86 -0.52 3.68
C MET A 47 2.86 0.17 5.05
N ALA A 48 2.76 -0.59 6.14
CA ALA A 48 2.81 -0.03 7.48
C ALA A 48 4.12 0.74 7.76
N GLN A 49 5.25 0.22 7.28
CA GLN A 49 6.54 0.88 7.42
C GLN A 49 6.66 2.13 6.54
N SER A 50 6.00 2.15 5.37
CA SER A 50 6.03 3.32 4.48
C SER A 50 5.29 4.54 5.05
N VAL A 51 4.24 4.33 5.87
CA VAL A 51 3.45 5.41 6.49
C VAL A 51 3.34 5.15 8.00
N PRO A 52 4.40 5.46 8.75
CA PRO A 52 4.48 5.08 10.18
C PRO A 52 3.48 5.82 11.08
N SER A 53 2.99 6.99 10.68
CA SER A 53 1.97 7.74 11.43
C SER A 53 0.55 7.14 11.37
N ALA A 54 0.28 6.28 10.40
CA ALA A 54 -1.06 5.80 10.11
C ALA A 54 -1.56 4.79 11.14
N SER A 55 -2.75 5.03 11.70
CA SER A 55 -3.42 4.11 12.64
C SER A 55 -4.08 2.90 11.96
N TRP A 56 -4.27 2.94 10.65
CA TRP A 56 -4.80 1.85 9.84
C TRP A 56 -3.91 1.59 8.64
N VAL A 57 -3.83 0.33 8.19
CA VAL A 57 -3.04 -0.11 7.05
C VAL A 57 -3.97 -0.83 6.07
N PRO A 58 -3.98 -0.45 4.76
CA PRO A 58 -4.79 -1.16 3.78
C PRO A 58 -4.29 -2.58 3.56
N CYS A 59 -5.21 -3.48 3.26
CA CYS A 59 -4.91 -4.86 2.90
C CYS A 59 -5.98 -5.38 1.92
N LEU A 60 -5.75 -6.51 1.30
CA LEU A 60 -6.71 -7.16 0.42
C LEU A 60 -7.28 -8.42 1.09
N ARG A 61 -8.58 -8.59 1.02
CA ARG A 61 -9.20 -9.86 1.36
C ARG A 61 -8.76 -10.92 0.36
N THR A 62 -8.53 -12.13 0.82
CA THR A 62 -7.94 -13.22 0.01
C THR A 62 -8.78 -13.61 -1.20
N ASN A 63 -10.10 -13.39 -1.14
CA ASN A 63 -11.04 -13.73 -2.21
C ASN A 63 -11.36 -12.48 -3.04
N LEU A 64 -10.54 -12.17 -4.04
CA LEU A 64 -10.88 -11.16 -5.03
C LEU A 64 -12.12 -11.62 -5.84
N PRO A 65 -13.02 -10.69 -6.25
CA PRO A 65 -14.15 -11.04 -7.09
C PRO A 65 -13.70 -11.65 -8.41
N LEU A 66 -14.54 -12.49 -9.02
CA LEU A 66 -14.24 -13.09 -10.30
C LEU A 66 -13.94 -12.02 -11.35
N GLY A 67 -12.84 -12.20 -12.09
CA GLY A 67 -12.35 -11.25 -13.08
C GLY A 67 -11.50 -10.11 -12.51
N TRP A 68 -11.18 -10.15 -11.22
CA TRP A 68 -10.24 -9.23 -10.60
C TRP A 68 -8.95 -9.94 -10.19
N GLY A 69 -7.81 -9.28 -10.36
CA GLY A 69 -6.50 -9.78 -9.99
C GLY A 69 -5.66 -8.71 -9.31
N PHE A 70 -4.78 -9.12 -8.42
CA PHE A 70 -3.74 -8.25 -7.88
C PHE A 70 -2.61 -8.12 -8.90
N HIS A 71 -2.17 -6.89 -9.16
CA HIS A 71 -1.09 -6.63 -10.11
C HIS A 71 0.27 -6.59 -9.42
N HIS A 72 0.55 -5.57 -8.62
CA HIS A 72 1.75 -5.44 -7.79
C HIS A 72 1.56 -4.36 -6.72
N LEU A 73 2.51 -4.28 -5.80
CA LEU A 73 2.61 -3.26 -4.77
C LEU A 73 4.00 -2.62 -4.82
N ASP A 74 4.02 -1.30 -4.75
CA ASP A 74 5.21 -0.47 -4.53
C ASP A 74 5.11 0.24 -3.19
N ALA A 75 6.16 0.20 -2.38
CA ALA A 75 6.27 0.92 -1.12
C ALA A 75 7.54 1.77 -1.10
N ARG A 76 7.39 3.03 -0.70
CA ARG A 76 8.45 4.03 -0.52
C ARG A 76 8.20 4.79 0.75
N GLU A 77 9.16 5.58 1.17
CA GLU A 77 8.96 6.51 2.28
C GLU A 77 7.77 7.43 2.04
N ASN A 78 6.86 7.49 3.01
CA ASN A 78 5.61 8.28 3.05
C ASN A 78 4.51 7.88 2.08
N ILE A 79 4.69 6.87 1.23
CA ILE A 79 3.68 6.41 0.29
C ILE A 79 3.83 4.93 -0.04
N SER A 80 2.71 4.23 -0.13
CA SER A 80 2.65 2.94 -0.82
C SER A 80 1.45 2.88 -1.76
N GLN A 81 1.58 2.07 -2.80
CA GLN A 81 0.58 1.95 -3.85
C GLN A 81 0.46 0.50 -4.29
N PHE A 82 -0.75 0.05 -4.53
CA PHE A 82 -0.97 -1.22 -5.22
C PHE A 82 -2.12 -1.11 -6.22
N TRP A 83 -2.14 -2.02 -7.19
CA TRP A 83 -3.09 -1.99 -8.28
C TRP A 83 -3.85 -3.30 -8.40
N LEU A 84 -5.11 -3.16 -8.85
CA LEU A 84 -5.96 -4.29 -9.22
C LEU A 84 -6.25 -4.23 -10.72
N ASP A 85 -6.11 -5.37 -11.37
CA ASP A 85 -6.50 -5.60 -12.75
C ASP A 85 -7.94 -6.09 -12.80
N SER A 86 -8.62 -5.78 -13.90
CA SER A 86 -9.97 -6.27 -14.19
C SER A 86 -10.02 -6.83 -15.62
N ASP A 87 -10.59 -8.02 -15.79
CA ASP A 87 -10.79 -8.63 -17.11
C ASP A 87 -11.65 -7.76 -18.03
N ARG A 88 -12.52 -6.91 -17.44
CA ARG A 88 -13.45 -6.04 -18.16
C ARG A 88 -12.91 -4.64 -18.38
N ASP A 89 -12.16 -4.13 -17.41
CA ASP A 89 -11.73 -2.73 -17.36
C ASP A 89 -10.25 -2.56 -17.71
N GLY A 90 -9.49 -3.66 -17.79
CA GLY A 90 -8.08 -3.70 -18.15
C GLY A 90 -7.14 -3.70 -16.96
N GLN A 91 -5.86 -3.51 -17.26
CA GLN A 91 -4.81 -3.47 -16.24
C GLN A 91 -4.90 -2.17 -15.44
N MET A 92 -4.56 -2.27 -14.15
CA MET A 92 -4.56 -1.15 -13.20
C MET A 92 -5.90 -0.38 -13.19
N ALA A 93 -7.02 -1.11 -13.29
CA ALA A 93 -8.36 -0.54 -13.28
C ALA A 93 -8.67 0.18 -11.96
N ILE A 94 -8.06 -0.28 -10.86
CA ILE A 94 -8.08 0.37 -9.55
C ILE A 94 -6.65 0.54 -9.06
N GLU A 95 -6.34 1.72 -8.56
CA GLU A 95 -5.14 2.06 -7.82
C GLU A 95 -5.51 2.38 -6.38
N VAL A 96 -4.82 1.76 -5.43
CA VAL A 96 -4.94 2.06 -4.00
C VAL A 96 -3.65 2.74 -3.56
N ARG A 97 -3.74 4.00 -3.15
CA ARG A 97 -2.65 4.77 -2.56
C ARG A 97 -2.85 4.88 -1.06
N PHE A 98 -1.79 4.72 -0.34
CA PHE A 98 -1.75 4.87 1.11
C PHE A 98 -0.68 5.90 1.46
N GLU A 99 -1.09 6.99 2.09
CA GLU A 99 -0.29 8.19 2.34
C GLU A 99 -0.62 8.79 3.70
N GLN A 100 0.27 9.61 4.22
CA GLN A 100 0.00 10.34 5.46
C GLN A 100 -1.13 11.38 5.29
N PHE A 101 -1.21 12.03 4.13
CA PHE A 101 -2.18 13.08 3.85
C PHE A 101 -2.78 12.91 2.46
N CYS A 102 -4.11 13.12 2.35
CA CYS A 102 -4.82 13.18 1.08
C CYS A 102 -5.38 14.58 0.82
N ASP A 103 -5.40 14.97 -0.44
CA ASP A 103 -6.08 16.18 -0.87
C ASP A 103 -7.57 15.91 -1.17
N THR A 104 -8.42 16.23 -0.22
CA THR A 104 -9.88 16.08 -0.36
C THR A 104 -10.59 17.35 -0.86
N ARG A 105 -9.88 18.35 -1.35
CA ARG A 105 -10.50 19.56 -1.92
C ARG A 105 -11.35 19.19 -3.13
N GLY A 106 -12.56 19.75 -3.18
CA GLY A 106 -13.51 19.46 -4.27
C GLY A 106 -14.14 18.08 -4.22
N THR A 107 -14.04 17.37 -3.08
CA THR A 107 -14.75 16.11 -2.82
C THR A 107 -16.03 16.36 -2.01
N SER A 108 -16.91 15.37 -1.98
CA SER A 108 -18.08 15.36 -1.10
C SER A 108 -17.90 14.30 -0.02
N GLU A 109 -18.16 14.67 1.24
CA GLU A 109 -18.20 13.68 2.32
C GLU A 109 -19.49 12.87 2.22
N ILE A 110 -19.35 11.57 2.34
CA ILE A 110 -20.44 10.59 2.28
C ILE A 110 -20.35 9.64 3.47
N PRO A 111 -21.45 8.98 3.87
CA PRO A 111 -21.40 8.02 4.97
C PRO A 111 -20.31 6.97 4.76
N SER A 112 -19.47 6.78 5.78
CA SER A 112 -18.42 5.78 5.74
C SER A 112 -19.00 4.37 6.02
N ASP A 113 -18.50 3.41 5.25
CA ASP A 113 -18.73 1.99 5.44
C ASP A 113 -17.68 1.33 6.36
N ARG A 114 -16.74 2.14 6.90
CA ARG A 114 -15.66 1.69 7.77
C ARG A 114 -15.66 2.44 9.09
N ALA A 115 -15.66 1.71 10.18
CA ALA A 115 -15.58 2.31 11.52
C ALA A 115 -14.24 3.06 11.69
N GLY A 116 -14.28 4.23 12.34
CA GLY A 116 -13.10 5.04 12.61
C GLY A 116 -12.53 5.78 11.39
N MET A 117 -13.19 5.73 10.22
CA MET A 117 -12.76 6.41 9.02
C MET A 117 -13.84 7.35 8.49
N ARG A 118 -13.44 8.53 8.02
CA ARG A 118 -14.29 9.44 7.24
C ARG A 118 -14.12 9.13 5.77
N ARG A 119 -15.22 9.13 5.01
CA ARG A 119 -15.22 8.80 3.58
C ARG A 119 -15.57 10.00 2.73
N PHE A 120 -14.77 10.24 1.69
CA PHE A 120 -15.01 11.28 0.70
C PHE A 120 -14.98 10.66 -0.70
N GLU A 121 -15.67 11.29 -1.66
CA GLU A 121 -15.68 10.81 -3.03
C GLU A 121 -15.72 11.99 -4.01
N ARG A 122 -15.02 11.82 -5.13
CA ARG A 122 -15.04 12.70 -6.28
C ARG A 122 -15.11 11.86 -7.54
N VAL A 123 -16.23 11.95 -8.26
CA VAL A 123 -16.37 11.37 -9.59
C VAL A 123 -16.01 12.44 -10.60
N THR A 124 -15.03 12.18 -11.46
CA THR A 124 -14.53 13.13 -12.46
C THR A 124 -15.11 12.88 -13.85
N VAL A 125 -15.40 11.61 -14.17
CA VAL A 125 -15.98 11.19 -15.46
C VAL A 125 -17.07 10.16 -15.20
N THR A 126 -18.23 10.34 -15.83
CA THR A 126 -19.35 9.38 -15.74
C THR A 126 -19.59 8.64 -17.04
N THR A 127 -19.21 9.21 -18.20
CA THR A 127 -19.41 8.64 -19.53
C THR A 127 -18.33 9.16 -20.48
N PRO A 128 -17.72 8.35 -21.37
CA PRO A 128 -17.96 6.90 -21.59
C PRO A 128 -17.31 5.99 -20.54
N ARG A 129 -16.39 6.50 -19.73
CA ARG A 129 -15.74 5.80 -18.63
C ARG A 129 -16.32 6.29 -17.31
N TYR A 130 -16.09 5.52 -16.24
CA TYR A 130 -16.41 5.91 -14.89
C TYR A 130 -15.09 6.07 -14.14
N GLU A 131 -14.70 7.31 -13.90
CA GLU A 131 -13.43 7.66 -13.27
C GLU A 131 -13.67 8.54 -12.05
N GLY A 132 -12.85 8.32 -11.03
CA GLY A 132 -12.93 9.12 -9.81
C GLY A 132 -11.99 8.59 -8.74
N GLU A 133 -12.15 9.16 -7.57
CA GLU A 133 -11.36 8.82 -6.39
C GLU A 133 -12.27 8.76 -5.17
N ARG A 134 -12.03 7.77 -4.33
CA ARG A 134 -12.64 7.58 -3.03
C ARG A 134 -11.56 7.64 -1.98
N TYR A 135 -11.79 8.38 -0.92
CA TYR A 135 -10.83 8.62 0.14
C TYR A 135 -11.38 8.12 1.46
N TYR A 136 -10.55 7.45 2.24
CA TYR A 136 -10.81 7.08 3.62
C TYR A 136 -9.76 7.75 4.50
N LEU A 137 -10.20 8.75 5.28
CA LEU A 137 -9.34 9.50 6.19
C LEU A 137 -9.47 8.96 7.60
N PHE A 138 -8.34 8.79 8.24
CA PHE A 138 -8.25 8.33 9.63
C PHE A 138 -7.03 8.99 10.29
N HIS A 139 -6.83 8.72 11.56
CA HIS A 139 -5.73 9.31 12.30
C HIS A 139 -4.37 8.92 11.72
N GLY A 140 -3.54 9.91 11.43
CA GLY A 140 -2.18 9.74 10.91
C GLY A 140 -2.05 9.24 9.47
N GLY A 141 -3.17 9.08 8.71
CA GLY A 141 -3.10 8.59 7.35
C GLY A 141 -4.39 8.64 6.56
N CYS A 142 -4.29 8.30 5.30
CA CYS A 142 -5.44 8.11 4.44
C CYS A 142 -5.21 7.05 3.35
N ILE A 143 -6.29 6.48 2.87
CA ILE A 143 -6.32 5.56 1.73
C ILE A 143 -7.10 6.24 0.60
N THR A 144 -6.48 6.37 -0.57
CA THR A 144 -7.14 6.81 -1.81
C THR A 144 -7.35 5.60 -2.71
N ILE A 145 -8.59 5.40 -3.15
CA ILE A 145 -8.95 4.40 -4.16
C ILE A 145 -9.30 5.16 -5.43
N ALA A 146 -8.35 5.25 -6.37
CA ALA A 146 -8.58 5.80 -7.69
C ALA A 146 -9.09 4.68 -8.61
N PHE A 147 -10.13 4.98 -9.39
CA PHE A 147 -10.75 3.98 -10.26
C PHE A 147 -10.95 4.53 -11.68
N ARG A 148 -10.76 3.62 -12.65
CA ARG A 148 -10.99 3.88 -14.07
C ARG A 148 -11.67 2.66 -14.70
N LEU A 149 -13.00 2.70 -14.80
CA LEU A 149 -13.82 1.59 -15.22
C LEU A 149 -14.51 1.88 -16.54
N THR A 150 -14.47 0.92 -17.48
CA THR A 150 -14.99 1.04 -18.83
C THR A 150 -16.14 0.07 -19.13
N GLY A 151 -16.24 -1.01 -18.35
CA GLY A 151 -17.21 -2.08 -18.51
C GLY A 151 -18.67 -1.65 -18.28
N GLU A 152 -19.57 -2.58 -18.46
CA GLU A 152 -20.96 -2.44 -18.05
C GLU A 152 -21.09 -2.55 -16.53
N SER A 153 -22.15 -1.97 -15.93
CA SER A 153 -22.39 -2.00 -14.48
C SER A 153 -21.21 -1.48 -13.63
N ARG A 154 -20.57 -0.40 -14.08
CA ARG A 154 -19.34 0.17 -13.48
C ARG A 154 -19.45 0.45 -11.98
N GLY A 155 -20.61 0.92 -11.53
CA GLY A 155 -20.85 1.17 -10.10
C GLY A 155 -20.85 -0.11 -9.27
N GLU A 156 -21.39 -1.21 -9.79
CA GLU A 156 -21.35 -2.52 -9.15
C GLU A 156 -19.93 -3.08 -9.13
N ALA A 157 -19.20 -2.98 -10.25
CA ALA A 157 -17.79 -3.38 -10.33
C ALA A 157 -16.93 -2.65 -9.31
N LEU A 158 -17.11 -1.33 -9.16
CA LEU A 158 -16.44 -0.56 -8.12
C LEU A 158 -16.83 -1.02 -6.71
N ALA A 159 -18.11 -1.26 -6.46
CA ALA A 159 -18.58 -1.71 -5.15
C ALA A 159 -17.98 -3.06 -4.77
N LEU A 160 -17.97 -4.02 -5.68
CA LEU A 160 -17.38 -5.34 -5.46
C LEU A 160 -15.87 -5.25 -5.19
N ALA A 161 -15.14 -4.51 -6.04
CA ALA A 161 -13.70 -4.35 -5.86
C ALA A 161 -13.35 -3.63 -4.55
N THR A 162 -14.08 -2.57 -4.19
CA THR A 162 -13.81 -1.84 -2.95
C THR A 162 -14.16 -2.61 -1.68
N GLN A 163 -15.09 -3.58 -1.75
CA GLN A 163 -15.38 -4.49 -0.63
C GLN A 163 -14.21 -5.44 -0.32
N THR A 164 -13.35 -5.72 -1.29
CA THR A 164 -12.17 -6.57 -1.10
C THR A 164 -10.97 -5.79 -0.54
N ILE A 165 -10.97 -4.48 -0.68
CA ILE A 165 -9.96 -3.62 -0.08
C ILE A 165 -10.32 -3.44 1.38
N GLY A 166 -9.65 -4.17 2.26
CA GLY A 166 -9.79 -4.08 3.71
C GLY A 166 -8.86 -3.06 4.33
N ALA A 167 -8.89 -2.97 5.63
CA ALA A 167 -7.87 -2.29 6.44
C ALA A 167 -7.74 -3.01 7.78
N ILE A 168 -6.52 -3.13 8.27
CA ILE A 168 -6.20 -3.64 9.60
C ILE A 168 -5.71 -2.49 10.48
N SER A 169 -6.07 -2.47 11.76
CA SER A 169 -5.50 -1.49 12.66
C SER A 169 -4.00 -1.74 12.83
N ARG A 170 -3.21 -0.67 13.01
CA ARG A 170 -1.77 -0.83 13.27
C ARG A 170 -1.51 -1.62 14.54
N GLY A 171 -2.36 -1.47 15.57
CA GLY A 171 -2.26 -2.24 16.80
C GLY A 171 -2.44 -3.75 16.58
N ASP A 172 -3.46 -4.16 15.81
CA ASP A 172 -3.71 -5.56 15.47
C ASP A 172 -2.57 -6.13 14.60
N LEU A 173 -2.12 -5.37 13.60
CA LEU A 173 -0.98 -5.77 12.76
C LEU A 173 0.30 -5.96 13.59
N ARG A 174 0.55 -5.07 14.56
CA ARG A 174 1.68 -5.17 15.47
C ARG A 174 1.61 -6.43 16.34
N ALA A 175 0.43 -6.74 16.87
CA ALA A 175 0.21 -7.97 17.63
C ALA A 175 0.49 -9.20 16.75
N GLN A 176 -0.02 -9.25 15.52
CA GLN A 176 0.23 -10.34 14.59
C GLN A 176 1.72 -10.51 14.27
N VAL A 177 2.44 -9.43 13.92
CA VAL A 177 3.88 -9.49 13.63
C VAL A 177 4.67 -10.02 14.81
N ASN A 178 4.28 -9.63 16.04
CA ASN A 178 4.91 -10.14 17.25
C ASN A 178 4.65 -11.63 17.44
N ASP A 179 3.40 -12.07 17.29
CA ASP A 179 3.01 -13.47 17.44
C ASP A 179 3.63 -14.36 16.36
N ASP A 180 3.59 -13.96 15.08
CA ASP A 180 4.18 -14.69 13.96
C ASP A 180 5.68 -14.89 14.08
N SER A 181 6.35 -14.00 14.81
CA SER A 181 7.81 -14.03 15.01
C SER A 181 8.25 -14.63 16.35
N ASP A 182 7.35 -15.17 17.16
CA ASP A 182 7.63 -15.57 18.55
C ASP A 182 8.26 -14.43 19.38
N GLY A 183 7.77 -13.20 19.22
CA GLY A 183 8.24 -12.03 19.93
C GLY A 183 9.58 -11.44 19.44
N ARG A 184 10.11 -11.94 18.30
CA ARG A 184 11.41 -11.49 17.77
C ARG A 184 11.33 -10.21 16.94
N LEU A 185 10.17 -9.95 16.32
CA LEU A 185 9.91 -8.77 15.52
C LEU A 185 8.82 -7.93 16.18
N ASN A 186 8.94 -6.63 16.02
CA ASN A 186 7.96 -5.68 16.51
C ASN A 186 7.76 -4.60 15.45
N LEU A 187 6.53 -4.36 15.08
CA LEU A 187 6.21 -3.21 14.25
C LEU A 187 6.15 -1.97 15.16
N ASP A 188 6.78 -0.87 14.76
CA ASP A 188 6.73 0.36 15.53
C ASP A 188 5.27 0.83 15.73
N PRO A 189 4.93 1.37 16.92
CA PRO A 189 3.64 2.02 17.13
C PRO A 189 3.48 3.19 16.15
N SER A 190 2.26 3.69 15.98
CA SER A 190 2.08 4.95 15.28
C SER A 190 2.80 6.06 16.05
N THR A 191 3.42 7.00 15.33
CA THR A 191 4.21 8.07 15.94
C THR A 191 3.43 8.95 16.92
N ASP A 192 2.10 8.85 16.89
CA ASP A 192 1.19 9.61 17.75
C ASP A 192 0.72 8.82 18.99
N GLU A 193 1.12 7.54 19.13
CA GLU A 193 0.84 6.73 20.34
C GLU A 193 1.92 6.87 21.42
N GLU A 194 3.01 7.60 21.14
CA GLU A 194 4.12 7.83 22.07
C GLU A 194 3.99 9.14 22.88
N GLU A 195 2.95 9.96 22.67
CA GLU A 195 2.62 11.16 23.47
C GLU A 195 1.48 10.84 24.46
#